data_6491b7c2b4cee9849d653f685b891e47
#
_entry.id   6491b7c2b4cee9849d653f685b891e47
#
_cell.length_a   1.000
_cell.length_b   1.000
_cell.length_c   1.000
_cell.angle_alpha   90.00
_cell.angle_beta   90.00
_cell.angle_gamma   90.00
#
_symmetry.space_group_name_H-M   'P 1'
#
loop_
_entity.id
_entity.type
_entity.pdbx_description
1 polymer ?
#
loop_
_entity_poly.entity_id
_entity_poly.type
_entity_poly.pdbx_seq_one_letter_code
_entity_poly.pdbx_strand_id
1 'polypeptide(L)'
;MRSAREAGAMRDAYVVGAGQTDFGSFPDESYRSLFATAVDRALASAGGLGREDVDEAVVGTLGVGGRQLGLSGPAVTEFAGLSVPTTRVENACAASGYAVRNAVQAVKSGMADVVLAGGYEVMTDASGDTTKYWLGVSGETEWERLTGATFAGTYAQMARAYLDEHGAATVDDFSRVAVKNHANGSENPHAQLRFECSLDDASDAATVADPLTLYHCCPTTDGAAAVLVVSEEVAADHPDTDAARVAGVGAASDRVGLFERDTYTAIPASERAAESAYEMADTSPEDVDFAEVHDCFAIAELLAYEDLGFCERGEAPELLREGVTDRDGRLPVNVSGGLKAKGHPIGATGAGQIVELWKQLTGHAGDRQLDDPEVGLAHNVGGSGGAAVVTILEEGGAGQEVSGK
;
A
#
# COMPACT_ATOMS: atom_id res chain seq x y z
N MET A 1 8.82 13.59 -35.57
CA MET A 1 9.82 12.50 -35.69
C MET A 1 10.76 12.63 -34.50
N ARG A 2 10.52 11.87 -33.44
CA ARG A 2 11.42 11.84 -32.29
C ARG A 2 12.76 11.23 -32.70
N SER A 3 13.88 11.89 -32.35
CA SER A 3 15.23 11.38 -32.62
C SER A 3 15.38 10.00 -31.95
N ALA A 4 16.03 9.06 -32.61
CA ALA A 4 16.40 7.78 -32.00
C ALA A 4 17.28 8.07 -30.78
N ARG A 5 16.70 7.89 -29.57
CA ARG A 5 17.44 7.98 -28.31
C ARG A 5 18.49 6.87 -28.27
N GLU A 6 19.63 7.16 -27.68
CA GLU A 6 20.67 6.19 -27.40
C GLU A 6 20.07 5.01 -26.62
N ALA A 7 20.12 3.83 -27.20
CA ALA A 7 19.62 2.61 -26.59
C ALA A 7 20.50 2.25 -25.39
N GLY A 8 19.99 2.45 -24.15
CA GLY A 8 20.70 1.89 -23.02
C GLY A 8 20.33 2.38 -21.61
N ALA A 9 19.95 3.62 -21.38
CA ALA A 9 19.59 4.09 -20.05
C ALA A 9 18.06 4.13 -19.87
N MET A 10 17.55 3.49 -18.83
CA MET A 10 16.16 3.72 -18.38
C MET A 10 16.07 5.15 -17.85
N ARG A 11 15.00 5.88 -18.22
CA ARG A 11 14.74 7.23 -17.69
C ARG A 11 14.17 7.17 -16.29
N ASP A 12 14.29 8.25 -15.54
CA ASP A 12 13.68 8.34 -14.23
C ASP A 12 12.16 8.54 -14.32
N ALA A 13 11.48 8.14 -13.25
CA ALA A 13 10.05 8.28 -13.07
C ALA A 13 9.75 9.00 -11.76
N TYR A 14 8.72 9.85 -11.76
CA TYR A 14 8.32 10.68 -10.63
C TYR A 14 6.84 10.53 -10.36
N VAL A 15 6.44 10.59 -9.08
CA VAL A 15 5.06 10.79 -8.66
C VAL A 15 4.86 12.30 -8.48
N VAL A 16 3.97 12.90 -9.30
CA VAL A 16 3.73 14.35 -9.31
C VAL A 16 2.31 14.75 -8.90
N GLY A 17 1.45 13.80 -8.65
CA GLY A 17 0.08 14.03 -8.21
C GLY A 17 -0.43 12.83 -7.47
N ALA A 18 -1.10 13.07 -6.33
CA ALA A 18 -1.59 12.02 -5.46
C ALA A 18 -2.95 12.38 -4.86
N GLY A 19 -3.91 11.47 -4.94
CA GLY A 19 -5.26 11.66 -4.44
C GLY A 19 -5.89 10.39 -3.92
N GLN A 20 -6.64 10.50 -2.84
CA GLN A 20 -7.45 9.40 -2.30
C GLN A 20 -8.78 9.93 -1.81
N THR A 21 -9.80 9.09 -1.76
CA THR A 21 -11.04 9.38 -1.01
C THR A 21 -10.79 9.29 0.49
N ASP A 22 -11.73 9.71 1.29
CA ASP A 22 -11.82 9.18 2.64
C ASP A 22 -12.02 7.67 2.54
N PHE A 23 -11.47 6.92 3.47
CA PHE A 23 -11.71 5.49 3.60
C PHE A 23 -12.81 5.26 4.64
N GLY A 24 -13.77 4.39 4.33
CA GLY A 24 -14.92 4.25 5.23
C GLY A 24 -16.00 3.33 4.68
N SER A 25 -17.24 3.65 5.02
CA SER A 25 -18.43 2.99 4.50
C SER A 25 -19.30 4.02 3.76
N PHE A 26 -19.49 3.83 2.47
CA PHE A 26 -20.14 4.78 1.58
C PHE A 26 -21.29 4.12 0.79
N PRO A 27 -22.41 3.78 1.45
CA PRO A 27 -23.51 3.02 0.81
C PRO A 27 -24.18 3.76 -0.35
N ASP A 28 -24.06 5.09 -0.39
CA ASP A 28 -24.64 5.94 -1.44
C ASP A 28 -23.68 6.23 -2.60
N GLU A 29 -22.41 5.79 -2.49
CA GLU A 29 -21.38 6.01 -3.49
C GLU A 29 -21.17 4.78 -4.37
N SER A 30 -20.89 5.03 -5.64
CA SER A 30 -20.51 3.96 -6.56
C SER A 30 -18.98 3.79 -6.61
N TYR A 31 -18.50 2.62 -7.00
CA TYR A 31 -17.08 2.41 -7.25
C TYR A 31 -16.52 3.38 -8.31
N ARG A 32 -17.39 3.88 -9.23
CA ARG A 32 -17.01 4.86 -10.26
C ARG A 32 -16.82 6.25 -9.67
N SER A 33 -17.77 6.71 -8.83
CA SER A 33 -17.68 8.02 -8.18
C SER A 33 -16.49 8.10 -7.22
N LEU A 34 -16.23 7.03 -6.45
CA LEU A 34 -15.06 6.96 -5.58
C LEU A 34 -13.75 7.08 -6.37
N PHE A 35 -13.61 6.29 -7.46
CA PHE A 35 -12.40 6.36 -8.28
C PHE A 35 -12.24 7.71 -8.97
N ALA A 36 -13.31 8.29 -9.51
CA ALA A 36 -13.28 9.61 -10.13
C ALA A 36 -12.85 10.70 -9.12
N THR A 37 -13.33 10.63 -7.87
CA THR A 37 -12.91 11.56 -6.81
C THR A 37 -11.40 11.43 -6.51
N ALA A 38 -10.84 10.21 -6.48
CA ALA A 38 -9.42 10.01 -6.29
C ALA A 38 -8.60 10.59 -7.46
N VAL A 39 -9.07 10.38 -8.70
CA VAL A 39 -8.46 10.95 -9.92
C VAL A 39 -8.49 12.47 -9.89
N ASP A 40 -9.65 13.08 -9.55
CA ASP A 40 -9.77 14.54 -9.46
C ASP A 40 -8.81 15.14 -8.44
N ARG A 41 -8.66 14.50 -7.28
CA ARG A 41 -7.72 14.93 -6.24
C ARG A 41 -6.26 14.76 -6.68
N ALA A 42 -5.93 13.69 -7.40
CA ALA A 42 -4.58 13.47 -7.94
C ALA A 42 -4.21 14.53 -8.98
N LEU A 43 -5.12 14.83 -9.93
CA LEU A 43 -4.93 15.88 -10.92
C LEU A 43 -4.85 17.27 -10.29
N ALA A 44 -5.62 17.54 -9.24
CA ALA A 44 -5.59 18.83 -8.54
C ALA A 44 -4.23 19.11 -7.86
N SER A 45 -3.47 18.07 -7.50
CA SER A 45 -2.12 18.18 -6.90
C SER A 45 -0.99 18.07 -7.93
N ALA A 46 -1.29 17.88 -9.21
CA ALA A 46 -0.30 17.58 -10.26
C ALA A 46 0.21 18.81 -11.04
N GLY A 47 0.21 19.99 -10.41
CA GLY A 47 0.89 21.20 -10.93
C GLY A 47 0.48 21.67 -12.32
N GLY A 48 -0.77 21.41 -12.72
CA GLY A 48 -1.32 21.86 -14.01
C GLY A 48 -1.43 20.77 -15.08
N LEU A 49 -1.00 19.53 -14.80
CA LEU A 49 -1.32 18.38 -15.64
C LEU A 49 -2.82 18.11 -15.61
N GLY A 50 -3.42 17.93 -16.79
CA GLY A 50 -4.83 17.66 -16.96
C GLY A 50 -5.11 16.23 -17.46
N ARG A 51 -6.39 15.91 -17.66
CA ARG A 51 -6.81 14.63 -18.23
C ARG A 51 -6.28 14.38 -19.63
N GLU A 52 -6.10 15.45 -20.39
CA GLU A 52 -5.58 15.45 -21.77
C GLU A 52 -4.11 15.06 -21.87
N ASP A 53 -3.35 15.18 -20.77
CA ASP A 53 -1.93 14.85 -20.71
C ASP A 53 -1.68 13.39 -20.39
N VAL A 54 -2.71 12.66 -19.89
CA VAL A 54 -2.60 11.25 -19.52
C VAL A 54 -2.54 10.37 -20.77
N ASP A 55 -1.49 9.58 -20.92
CA ASP A 55 -1.29 8.66 -22.05
C ASP A 55 -2.04 7.33 -21.85
N GLU A 56 -2.01 6.78 -20.65
CA GLU A 56 -2.65 5.51 -20.28
C GLU A 56 -3.00 5.45 -18.78
N ALA A 57 -3.83 4.48 -18.41
CA ALA A 57 -4.18 4.24 -17.01
C ALA A 57 -4.03 2.77 -16.62
N VAL A 58 -3.62 2.54 -15.38
CA VAL A 58 -3.54 1.20 -14.76
C VAL A 58 -4.34 1.18 -13.47
N VAL A 59 -5.32 0.28 -13.37
CA VAL A 59 -6.31 0.28 -12.28
C VAL A 59 -6.33 -1.06 -11.55
N GLY A 60 -6.09 -1.02 -10.25
CA GLY A 60 -6.14 -2.17 -9.34
C GLY A 60 -7.52 -2.35 -8.71
N THR A 61 -8.05 -3.57 -8.74
CA THR A 61 -9.25 -3.96 -7.99
C THR A 61 -9.42 -5.48 -7.97
N LEU A 62 -9.85 -6.04 -6.85
CA LEU A 62 -10.32 -7.42 -6.78
C LEU A 62 -11.74 -7.55 -7.39
N GLY A 63 -12.59 -6.56 -7.14
CA GLY A 63 -13.99 -6.55 -7.55
C GLY A 63 -14.87 -7.33 -6.58
N VAL A 64 -14.75 -7.06 -5.30
CA VAL A 64 -15.56 -7.67 -4.24
C VAL A 64 -17.06 -7.51 -4.57
N GLY A 65 -17.83 -8.56 -4.33
CA GLY A 65 -19.25 -8.60 -4.67
C GLY A 65 -19.55 -8.88 -6.15
N GLY A 66 -18.51 -9.11 -6.99
CA GLY A 66 -18.69 -9.44 -8.41
C GLY A 66 -19.06 -8.25 -9.28
N ARG A 67 -18.85 -7.02 -8.80
CA ARG A 67 -19.22 -5.79 -9.54
C ARG A 67 -18.23 -5.55 -10.67
N GLN A 68 -18.80 -5.38 -11.85
CA GLN A 68 -18.06 -5.01 -13.06
C GLN A 68 -16.70 -5.74 -13.18
N LEU A 69 -16.70 -7.07 -13.11
CA LEU A 69 -15.48 -7.87 -13.26
C LEU A 69 -14.86 -7.75 -14.66
N GLY A 70 -15.70 -7.66 -15.69
CA GLY A 70 -15.25 -7.41 -17.06
C GLY A 70 -15.16 -5.92 -17.36
N LEU A 71 -14.05 -5.47 -18.01
CA LEU A 71 -13.81 -4.08 -18.40
C LEU A 71 -13.90 -3.07 -17.24
N SER A 72 -13.54 -3.50 -16.03
CA SER A 72 -13.64 -2.67 -14.84
C SER A 72 -12.71 -1.44 -14.89
N GLY A 73 -11.52 -1.56 -15.47
CA GLY A 73 -10.62 -0.44 -15.71
C GLY A 73 -11.28 0.65 -16.59
N PRO A 74 -11.63 0.35 -17.87
CA PRO A 74 -12.31 1.31 -18.73
C PRO A 74 -13.60 1.89 -18.15
N ALA A 75 -14.36 1.11 -17.36
CA ALA A 75 -15.59 1.59 -16.75
C ALA A 75 -15.39 2.71 -15.71
N VAL A 76 -14.26 2.74 -15.00
CA VAL A 76 -13.96 3.78 -14.02
C VAL A 76 -13.19 4.95 -14.64
N THR A 77 -12.29 4.69 -15.60
CA THR A 77 -11.53 5.76 -16.26
C THR A 77 -12.42 6.60 -17.18
N GLU A 78 -13.35 5.98 -17.92
CA GLU A 78 -14.33 6.70 -18.74
C GLU A 78 -15.20 7.60 -17.86
N PHE A 79 -15.70 7.07 -16.72
CA PHE A 79 -16.49 7.87 -15.77
C PHE A 79 -15.69 9.01 -15.15
N ALA A 80 -14.39 8.84 -14.92
CA ALA A 80 -13.47 9.89 -14.48
C ALA A 80 -13.08 10.87 -15.61
N GLY A 81 -13.65 10.74 -16.81
CA GLY A 81 -13.40 11.63 -17.95
C GLY A 81 -12.10 11.33 -18.70
N LEU A 82 -11.53 10.13 -18.57
CA LEU A 82 -10.32 9.70 -19.26
C LEU A 82 -10.70 8.76 -20.42
N SER A 83 -10.23 9.10 -21.64
CA SER A 83 -10.42 8.29 -22.84
C SER A 83 -9.08 7.72 -23.32
N VAL A 84 -8.41 6.97 -22.45
CA VAL A 84 -7.07 6.42 -22.67
C VAL A 84 -7.07 4.89 -22.60
N PRO A 85 -6.07 4.21 -23.18
CA PRO A 85 -5.87 2.80 -22.94
C PRO A 85 -5.81 2.53 -21.43
N THR A 86 -6.60 1.56 -20.97
CA THR A 86 -6.69 1.24 -19.55
C THR A 86 -6.50 -0.24 -19.31
N THR A 87 -5.55 -0.58 -18.44
CA THR A 87 -5.29 -1.95 -18.01
C THR A 87 -5.80 -2.16 -16.59
N ARG A 88 -6.56 -3.25 -16.35
CA ARG A 88 -6.86 -3.70 -15.01
C ARG A 88 -5.78 -4.64 -14.51
N VAL A 89 -5.33 -4.43 -13.27
CA VAL A 89 -4.44 -5.33 -12.53
C VAL A 89 -5.20 -5.98 -11.38
N GLU A 90 -4.98 -7.28 -11.18
CA GLU A 90 -5.49 -8.03 -10.05
C GLU A 90 -4.33 -8.81 -9.42
N ASN A 91 -4.06 -8.56 -8.14
CA ASN A 91 -3.16 -9.27 -7.23
C ASN A 91 -3.69 -9.12 -5.79
N ALA A 92 -4.99 -9.39 -5.60
CA ALA A 92 -5.66 -9.22 -4.32
C ALA A 92 -5.42 -7.82 -3.72
N CYS A 93 -5.01 -7.76 -2.44
CA CYS A 93 -4.73 -6.51 -1.73
C CYS A 93 -3.53 -5.73 -2.30
N ALA A 94 -2.66 -6.37 -3.10
CA ALA A 94 -1.53 -5.73 -3.77
C ALA A 94 -1.90 -5.13 -5.15
N ALA A 95 -3.15 -5.19 -5.58
CA ALA A 95 -3.55 -4.82 -6.95
C ALA A 95 -3.10 -3.41 -7.35
N SER A 96 -3.32 -2.38 -6.53
CA SER A 96 -2.90 -1.02 -6.89
C SER A 96 -1.39 -0.76 -6.68
N GLY A 97 -0.72 -1.48 -5.80
CA GLY A 97 0.75 -1.45 -5.75
C GLY A 97 1.36 -1.96 -7.05
N TYR A 98 0.83 -3.06 -7.60
CA TYR A 98 1.23 -3.54 -8.92
C TYR A 98 0.78 -2.59 -10.04
N ALA A 99 -0.33 -1.87 -9.90
CA ALA A 99 -0.73 -0.83 -10.87
C ALA A 99 0.33 0.30 -10.92
N VAL A 100 0.80 0.78 -9.76
CA VAL A 100 1.88 1.77 -9.68
C VAL A 100 3.18 1.21 -10.29
N ARG A 101 3.57 -0.03 -9.96
CA ARG A 101 4.73 -0.68 -10.57
C ARG A 101 4.63 -0.72 -12.10
N ASN A 102 3.48 -1.06 -12.66
CA ASN A 102 3.28 -1.11 -14.10
C ASN A 102 3.38 0.29 -14.74
N ALA A 103 2.85 1.33 -14.07
CA ALA A 103 3.00 2.72 -14.50
C ALA A 103 4.48 3.14 -14.53
N VAL A 104 5.23 2.84 -13.46
CA VAL A 104 6.67 3.09 -13.40
C VAL A 104 7.40 2.39 -14.54
N GLN A 105 7.06 1.13 -14.85
CA GLN A 105 7.66 0.40 -15.97
C GLN A 105 7.32 1.03 -17.33
N ALA A 106 6.07 1.45 -17.57
CA ALA A 106 5.67 2.12 -18.80
C ALA A 106 6.44 3.43 -19.00
N VAL A 107 6.56 4.23 -17.93
CA VAL A 107 7.31 5.49 -17.95
C VAL A 107 8.81 5.23 -18.17
N LYS A 108 9.44 4.38 -17.35
CA LYS A 108 10.88 4.11 -17.44
C LYS A 108 11.28 3.49 -18.79
N SER A 109 10.39 2.70 -19.42
CA SER A 109 10.65 2.13 -20.77
C SER A 109 10.41 3.09 -21.92
N GLY A 110 9.82 4.26 -21.67
CA GLY A 110 9.50 5.26 -22.71
C GLY A 110 8.26 4.91 -23.53
N MET A 111 7.41 3.99 -23.08
CA MET A 111 6.15 3.68 -23.76
C MET A 111 5.07 4.74 -23.48
N ALA A 112 5.12 5.38 -22.32
CA ALA A 112 4.25 6.48 -21.93
C ALA A 112 5.07 7.56 -21.21
N ASP A 113 4.58 8.79 -21.22
CA ASP A 113 5.20 9.92 -20.52
C ASP A 113 4.42 10.28 -19.25
N VAL A 114 3.09 10.07 -19.25
CA VAL A 114 2.18 10.33 -18.13
C VAL A 114 1.23 9.14 -17.94
N VAL A 115 1.31 8.47 -16.82
CA VAL A 115 0.47 7.30 -16.51
C VAL A 115 -0.31 7.53 -15.22
N LEU A 116 -1.65 7.40 -15.29
CA LEU A 116 -2.49 7.33 -14.11
C LEU A 116 -2.46 5.90 -13.54
N ALA A 117 -2.00 5.75 -12.30
CA ALA A 117 -2.06 4.49 -11.56
C ALA A 117 -2.96 4.64 -10.34
N GLY A 118 -3.78 3.65 -10.05
CA GLY A 118 -4.65 3.72 -8.87
C GLY A 118 -5.45 2.45 -8.65
N GLY A 119 -6.42 2.54 -7.77
CA GLY A 119 -7.32 1.44 -7.54
C GLY A 119 -8.49 1.82 -6.64
N TYR A 120 -9.43 0.92 -6.53
CA TYR A 120 -10.64 1.10 -5.75
C TYR A 120 -11.16 -0.24 -5.22
N GLU A 121 -11.96 -0.17 -4.16
CA GLU A 121 -12.79 -1.28 -3.73
C GLU A 121 -14.05 -0.78 -3.03
N VAL A 122 -15.15 -1.52 -3.18
CA VAL A 122 -16.41 -1.31 -2.46
C VAL A 122 -16.82 -2.63 -1.82
N MET A 123 -16.79 -2.68 -0.49
CA MET A 123 -16.97 -3.91 0.27
C MET A 123 -18.09 -3.82 1.31
N THR A 124 -18.45 -2.59 1.76
CA THR A 124 -19.33 -2.41 2.93
C THR A 124 -20.81 -2.58 2.63
N ASP A 125 -21.23 -2.57 1.38
CA ASP A 125 -22.60 -2.78 0.93
C ASP A 125 -22.94 -4.28 0.69
N ALA A 126 -21.97 -5.18 0.84
CA ALA A 126 -22.17 -6.61 0.86
C ALA A 126 -22.39 -7.12 2.29
N SER A 127 -23.15 -8.22 2.43
CA SER A 127 -23.23 -8.88 3.73
C SER A 127 -21.86 -9.41 4.17
N GLY A 128 -21.61 -9.51 5.48
CA GLY A 128 -20.34 -10.01 6.00
C GLY A 128 -19.94 -11.38 5.43
N ASP A 129 -20.88 -12.27 5.19
CA ASP A 129 -20.61 -13.59 4.58
C ASP A 129 -20.25 -13.48 3.10
N THR A 130 -20.91 -12.57 2.37
CA THR A 130 -20.58 -12.28 0.97
C THR A 130 -19.18 -11.68 0.88
N THR A 131 -18.86 -10.73 1.75
CA THR A 131 -17.51 -10.12 1.79
C THR A 131 -16.45 -11.16 2.09
N LYS A 132 -16.64 -12.01 3.12
CA LYS A 132 -15.71 -13.12 3.44
C LYS A 132 -15.50 -14.06 2.26
N TYR A 133 -16.59 -14.43 1.56
CA TYR A 133 -16.50 -15.29 0.38
C TYR A 133 -15.63 -14.67 -0.72
N TRP A 134 -15.82 -13.37 -1.01
CA TRP A 134 -15.05 -12.67 -2.02
C TRP A 134 -13.61 -12.43 -1.62
N LEU A 135 -13.34 -12.09 -0.36
CA LEU A 135 -11.98 -12.00 0.16
C LEU A 135 -11.26 -13.34 0.02
N GLY A 136 -11.94 -14.45 0.36
CA GLY A 136 -11.38 -15.79 0.22
C GLY A 136 -10.96 -16.17 -1.20
N VAL A 137 -11.44 -15.47 -2.26
CA VAL A 137 -10.96 -15.66 -3.64
C VAL A 137 -9.47 -15.37 -3.78
N SER A 138 -8.90 -14.56 -2.89
CA SER A 138 -7.47 -14.21 -2.86
C SER A 138 -6.60 -15.25 -2.15
N GLY A 139 -7.19 -16.29 -1.54
CA GLY A 139 -6.50 -17.44 -0.95
C GLY A 139 -6.47 -18.64 -1.89
N GLU A 140 -5.79 -19.70 -1.47
CA GLU A 140 -5.79 -20.97 -2.20
C GLU A 140 -7.21 -21.56 -2.21
N THR A 141 -7.67 -22.00 -3.38
CA THR A 141 -9.07 -22.30 -3.57
C THR A 141 -9.48 -23.65 -2.98
N GLU A 142 -8.70 -24.72 -3.21
CA GLU A 142 -9.12 -26.08 -2.94
C GLU A 142 -9.01 -26.44 -1.46
N TRP A 143 -7.92 -26.06 -0.82
CA TRP A 143 -7.57 -26.47 0.55
C TRP A 143 -7.79 -25.38 1.60
N GLU A 144 -7.91 -24.11 1.19
CA GLU A 144 -8.20 -23.02 2.10
C GLU A 144 -9.64 -22.52 1.92
N ARG A 145 -9.94 -21.87 0.79
CA ARG A 145 -11.23 -21.20 0.58
C ARG A 145 -12.44 -22.16 0.64
N LEU A 146 -12.40 -23.27 -0.12
CA LEU A 146 -13.53 -24.21 -0.19
C LEU A 146 -13.70 -25.01 1.11
N THR A 147 -12.67 -25.14 1.93
CA THR A 147 -12.76 -25.76 3.24
C THR A 147 -13.23 -24.80 4.33
N GLY A 148 -13.38 -23.50 4.02
CA GLY A 148 -13.90 -22.49 4.93
C GLY A 148 -12.84 -21.70 5.68
N ALA A 149 -11.56 -21.77 5.29
CA ALA A 149 -10.53 -20.91 5.85
C ALA A 149 -10.85 -19.44 5.55
N THR A 150 -10.59 -18.58 6.52
CA THR A 150 -10.73 -17.12 6.40
C THR A 150 -9.37 -16.47 6.55
N PHE A 151 -9.19 -15.26 6.02
CA PHE A 151 -7.92 -14.54 6.21
C PHE A 151 -7.59 -14.32 7.68
N ALA A 152 -8.58 -14.02 8.52
CA ALA A 152 -8.35 -13.95 9.98
C ALA A 152 -7.81 -15.27 10.54
N GLY A 153 -8.33 -16.42 10.09
CA GLY A 153 -7.82 -17.73 10.48
C GLY A 153 -6.41 -18.00 9.94
N THR A 154 -6.11 -17.61 8.70
CA THR A 154 -4.79 -17.77 8.10
C THR A 154 -3.73 -16.94 8.83
N TYR A 155 -4.00 -15.65 9.07
CA TYR A 155 -3.08 -14.80 9.84
C TYR A 155 -3.00 -15.17 11.33
N ALA A 156 -4.05 -15.77 11.90
CA ALA A 156 -3.98 -16.34 13.25
C ALA A 156 -3.03 -17.53 13.33
N GLN A 157 -2.95 -18.37 12.29
CA GLN A 157 -1.95 -19.45 12.22
C GLN A 157 -0.53 -18.86 12.14
N MET A 158 -0.30 -17.82 11.34
CA MET A 158 0.99 -17.11 11.29
C MET A 158 1.33 -16.49 12.65
N ALA A 159 0.36 -15.82 13.30
CA ALA A 159 0.54 -15.24 14.63
C ALA A 159 0.89 -16.30 15.68
N ARG A 160 0.22 -17.45 15.64
CA ARG A 160 0.51 -18.55 16.57
C ARG A 160 1.89 -19.13 16.33
N ALA A 161 2.28 -19.36 15.07
CA ALA A 161 3.61 -19.85 14.72
C ALA A 161 4.70 -18.86 15.18
N TYR A 162 4.46 -17.56 15.00
CA TYR A 162 5.40 -16.51 15.42
C TYR A 162 5.60 -16.49 16.95
N LEU A 163 4.51 -16.60 17.73
CA LEU A 163 4.59 -16.68 19.19
C LEU A 163 5.30 -17.95 19.67
N ASP A 164 5.13 -19.06 18.97
CA ASP A 164 5.77 -20.34 19.31
C ASP A 164 7.26 -20.35 18.96
N GLU A 165 7.65 -19.71 17.84
CA GLU A 165 9.04 -19.66 17.37
C GLU A 165 9.85 -18.60 18.12
N HIS A 166 9.26 -17.44 18.38
CA HIS A 166 9.91 -16.29 19.00
C HIS A 166 9.38 -16.07 20.42
N GLY A 167 9.90 -16.79 21.38
CA GLY A 167 9.42 -16.82 22.76
C GLY A 167 9.44 -15.50 23.52
N ALA A 168 10.05 -14.44 22.97
CA ALA A 168 9.99 -13.07 23.50
C ALA A 168 8.72 -12.32 23.04
N ALA A 169 8.06 -12.76 21.99
CA ALA A 169 6.83 -12.17 21.47
C ALA A 169 5.62 -12.56 22.32
N THR A 170 4.66 -11.67 22.43
CA THR A 170 3.41 -11.87 23.20
C THR A 170 2.22 -11.34 22.40
N VAL A 171 1.00 -11.72 22.79
CA VAL A 171 -0.24 -11.18 22.19
C VAL A 171 -0.36 -9.66 22.40
N ASP A 172 0.23 -9.14 23.48
CA ASP A 172 0.24 -7.69 23.76
C ASP A 172 1.02 -6.92 22.69
N ASP A 173 1.96 -7.53 21.98
CA ASP A 173 2.67 -6.86 20.89
C ASP A 173 1.76 -6.62 19.69
N PHE A 174 0.83 -7.53 19.42
CA PHE A 174 -0.21 -7.29 18.42
C PHE A 174 -1.15 -6.16 18.85
N SER A 175 -1.46 -6.06 20.15
CA SER A 175 -2.26 -4.96 20.70
C SER A 175 -1.51 -3.62 20.61
N ARG A 176 -0.18 -3.61 20.79
CA ARG A 176 0.65 -2.39 20.63
C ARG A 176 0.64 -1.88 19.20
N VAL A 177 0.69 -2.77 18.20
CA VAL A 177 0.50 -2.39 16.78
C VAL A 177 -0.83 -1.65 16.60
N ALA A 178 -1.92 -2.22 17.14
CA ALA A 178 -3.24 -1.60 17.05
C ALA A 178 -3.27 -0.22 17.74
N VAL A 179 -2.72 -0.09 18.94
CA VAL A 179 -2.66 1.17 19.70
C VAL A 179 -1.92 2.24 18.91
N LYS A 180 -0.71 1.92 18.40
CA LYS A 180 0.11 2.82 17.57
C LYS A 180 -0.66 3.28 16.33
N ASN A 181 -1.24 2.35 15.57
CA ASN A 181 -1.90 2.68 14.32
C ASN A 181 -3.23 3.44 14.55
N HIS A 182 -3.95 3.17 15.65
CA HIS A 182 -5.11 3.99 16.02
C HIS A 182 -4.72 5.41 16.44
N ALA A 183 -3.62 5.60 17.17
CA ALA A 183 -3.11 6.93 17.50
C ALA A 183 -2.77 7.72 16.22
N ASN A 184 -2.03 7.12 15.28
CA ASN A 184 -1.72 7.72 13.99
C ASN A 184 -2.98 8.01 13.17
N GLY A 185 -3.93 7.06 13.10
CA GLY A 185 -5.18 7.22 12.36
C GLY A 185 -6.12 8.29 12.93
N SER A 186 -6.05 8.57 14.24
CA SER A 186 -6.88 9.60 14.89
C SER A 186 -6.62 10.99 14.31
N GLU A 187 -5.40 11.25 13.86
CA GLU A 187 -4.97 12.51 13.26
C GLU A 187 -5.14 12.54 11.72
N ASN A 188 -5.45 11.41 11.10
CA ASN A 188 -5.65 11.35 9.65
C ASN A 188 -7.10 11.68 9.27
N PRO A 189 -7.37 12.82 8.58
CA PRO A 189 -8.73 13.20 8.20
C PRO A 189 -9.39 12.22 7.23
N HIS A 190 -8.62 11.38 6.55
CA HIS A 190 -9.09 10.39 5.58
C HIS A 190 -9.24 8.99 6.18
N ALA A 191 -8.91 8.78 7.46
CA ALA A 191 -8.99 7.47 8.10
C ALA A 191 -10.43 7.11 8.49
N GLN A 192 -10.76 5.82 8.39
CA GLN A 192 -12.05 5.27 8.79
C GLN A 192 -12.24 5.26 10.31
N LEU A 193 -11.18 4.88 11.06
CA LEU A 193 -11.22 4.75 12.51
C LEU A 193 -10.37 5.85 13.15
N ARG A 194 -11.02 6.99 13.43
CA ARG A 194 -10.37 8.21 13.92
C ARG A 194 -10.50 8.35 15.43
N PHE A 195 -10.01 7.37 16.16
CA PHE A 195 -10.02 7.37 17.63
C PHE A 195 -8.82 6.57 18.16
N GLU A 196 -8.30 7.01 19.29
CA GLU A 196 -7.28 6.28 20.04
C GLU A 196 -7.89 5.11 20.81
N CYS A 197 -7.11 4.08 21.10
CA CYS A 197 -7.47 2.99 21.96
C CYS A 197 -6.34 2.68 22.95
N SER A 198 -6.68 2.14 24.09
CA SER A 198 -5.70 1.65 25.07
C SER A 198 -5.26 0.21 24.75
N LEU A 199 -4.18 -0.22 25.40
CA LEU A 199 -3.71 -1.60 25.31
C LEU A 199 -4.79 -2.57 25.81
N ASP A 200 -5.48 -2.23 26.89
CA ASP A 200 -6.57 -3.05 27.47
C ASP A 200 -7.74 -3.15 26.50
N ASP A 201 -8.14 -2.03 25.84
CA ASP A 201 -9.20 -2.06 24.81
C ASP A 201 -8.86 -3.04 23.69
N ALA A 202 -7.61 -3.06 23.24
CA ALA A 202 -7.16 -3.93 22.16
C ALA A 202 -7.03 -5.40 22.59
N SER A 203 -6.50 -5.65 23.79
CA SER A 203 -6.24 -7.00 24.30
C SER A 203 -7.55 -7.70 24.75
N ASP A 204 -8.46 -6.98 25.39
CA ASP A 204 -9.72 -7.52 25.94
C ASP A 204 -10.86 -7.56 24.92
N ALA A 205 -10.62 -7.11 23.68
CA ALA A 205 -11.62 -7.13 22.63
C ALA A 205 -12.01 -8.57 22.22
N ALA A 206 -13.18 -8.69 21.61
CA ALA A 206 -13.70 -9.98 21.16
C ALA A 206 -12.69 -10.70 20.23
N THR A 207 -12.44 -11.97 20.53
CA THR A 207 -11.60 -12.82 19.67
C THR A 207 -12.27 -13.05 18.32
N VAL A 208 -11.53 -12.79 17.24
CA VAL A 208 -11.95 -13.07 15.85
C VAL A 208 -11.44 -14.44 15.40
N ALA A 209 -10.16 -14.71 15.60
CA ALA A 209 -9.51 -15.99 15.39
C ALA A 209 -8.29 -16.06 16.32
N ASP A 210 -8.31 -16.96 17.31
CA ASP A 210 -7.27 -17.04 18.34
C ASP A 210 -5.85 -17.15 17.74
N PRO A 211 -4.87 -16.26 18.09
CA PRO A 211 -4.88 -15.30 19.21
C PRO A 211 -5.39 -13.88 18.83
N LEU A 212 -5.90 -13.65 17.62
CA LEU A 212 -6.26 -12.32 17.13
C LEU A 212 -7.62 -11.85 17.65
N THR A 213 -7.64 -10.63 18.21
CA THR A 213 -8.86 -9.91 18.61
C THR A 213 -9.36 -9.01 17.48
N LEU A 214 -10.51 -8.35 17.69
CA LEU A 214 -11.07 -7.39 16.74
C LEU A 214 -10.12 -6.22 16.43
N TYR A 215 -9.37 -5.75 17.42
CA TYR A 215 -8.40 -4.68 17.22
C TYR A 215 -7.14 -5.12 16.46
N HIS A 216 -6.89 -6.41 16.36
CA HIS A 216 -5.77 -6.95 15.58
C HIS A 216 -6.12 -7.16 14.09
N CYS A 217 -7.35 -6.81 13.67
CA CYS A 217 -7.85 -6.97 12.31
C CYS A 217 -8.20 -5.60 11.71
N CYS A 218 -7.89 -5.37 10.42
CA CYS A 218 -8.34 -4.18 9.71
C CYS A 218 -9.87 -4.19 9.50
N PRO A 219 -10.52 -3.02 9.37
CA PRO A 219 -11.93 -2.93 9.06
C PRO A 219 -12.22 -3.28 7.60
N THR A 220 -13.47 -3.65 7.30
CA THR A 220 -14.00 -3.67 5.94
C THR A 220 -14.23 -2.23 5.48
N THR A 221 -13.70 -1.87 4.30
CA THR A 221 -13.57 -0.46 3.89
C THR A 221 -13.91 -0.29 2.41
N ASP A 222 -14.61 0.81 2.09
CA ASP A 222 -14.75 1.35 0.74
C ASP A 222 -13.74 2.48 0.55
N GLY A 223 -13.25 2.65 -0.67
CA GLY A 223 -12.39 3.77 -1.02
C GLY A 223 -11.65 3.61 -2.33
N ALA A 224 -11.00 4.68 -2.74
CA ALA A 224 -10.17 4.75 -3.93
C ALA A 224 -8.94 5.63 -3.70
N ALA A 225 -7.86 5.32 -4.42
CA ALA A 225 -6.65 6.12 -4.46
C ALA A 225 -6.05 6.11 -5.86
N ALA A 226 -5.42 7.22 -6.26
CA ALA A 226 -4.79 7.38 -7.56
C ALA A 226 -3.55 8.27 -7.46
N VAL A 227 -2.56 8.00 -8.31
CA VAL A 227 -1.34 8.79 -8.45
C VAL A 227 -1.01 9.00 -9.93
N LEU A 228 -0.35 10.09 -10.26
CA LEU A 228 0.24 10.34 -11.56
C LEU A 228 1.72 10.03 -11.53
N VAL A 229 2.15 9.08 -12.37
CA VAL A 229 3.54 8.73 -12.58
C VAL A 229 3.98 9.30 -13.91
N VAL A 230 5.03 10.12 -13.89
CA VAL A 230 5.50 10.84 -15.07
C VAL A 230 6.98 10.60 -15.34
N SER A 231 7.40 10.90 -16.58
CA SER A 231 8.81 10.89 -16.95
C SER A 231 9.55 12.10 -16.41
N GLU A 232 10.86 11.99 -16.30
CA GLU A 232 11.76 13.09 -15.91
C GLU A 232 11.53 14.35 -16.79
N GLU A 233 11.29 14.16 -18.07
CA GLU A 233 11.06 15.28 -18.98
C GLU A 233 9.76 16.03 -18.65
N VAL A 234 8.68 15.28 -18.36
CA VAL A 234 7.41 15.90 -17.96
C VAL A 234 7.54 16.59 -16.61
N ALA A 235 8.21 15.97 -15.64
CA ALA A 235 8.44 16.58 -14.33
C ALA A 235 9.30 17.87 -14.46
N ALA A 236 10.31 17.88 -15.32
CA ALA A 236 11.15 19.06 -15.59
C ALA A 236 10.40 20.19 -16.30
N ASP A 237 9.42 19.86 -17.17
CA ASP A 237 8.57 20.85 -17.85
C ASP A 237 7.53 21.50 -16.87
N HIS A 238 7.33 20.91 -15.70
CA HIS A 238 6.42 21.38 -14.64
C HIS A 238 7.18 21.63 -13.31
N PRO A 239 8.14 22.58 -13.27
CA PRO A 239 9.06 22.74 -12.12
C PRO A 239 8.37 23.25 -10.84
N ASP A 240 7.17 23.80 -10.93
CA ASP A 240 6.38 24.23 -9.78
C ASP A 240 5.52 23.11 -9.19
N THR A 241 5.66 21.87 -9.70
CA THR A 241 4.94 20.70 -9.21
C THR A 241 5.77 19.95 -8.20
N ASP A 242 5.17 19.66 -7.05
CA ASP A 242 5.79 18.81 -6.04
C ASP A 242 5.94 17.38 -6.58
N ALA A 243 7.17 16.89 -6.60
CA ALA A 243 7.50 15.60 -7.18
C ALA A 243 8.29 14.76 -6.19
N ALA A 244 7.99 13.47 -6.15
CA ALA A 244 8.81 12.46 -5.45
C ALA A 244 9.39 11.50 -6.49
N ARG A 245 10.70 11.27 -6.47
CA ARG A 245 11.39 10.35 -7.38
C ARG A 245 11.05 8.91 -7.02
N VAL A 246 10.72 8.07 -8.00
CA VAL A 246 10.63 6.62 -7.82
C VAL A 246 12.03 6.03 -7.88
N ALA A 247 12.68 5.91 -6.73
CA ALA A 247 14.03 5.38 -6.60
C ALA A 247 14.06 3.88 -6.89
N GLY A 248 13.17 3.11 -6.28
CA GLY A 248 13.13 1.68 -6.44
C GLY A 248 11.72 1.10 -6.47
N VAL A 249 11.54 0.03 -7.24
CA VAL A 249 10.33 -0.77 -7.21
C VAL A 249 10.66 -2.24 -7.43
N GLY A 250 10.36 -3.09 -6.43
CA GLY A 250 10.51 -4.53 -6.48
C GLY A 250 9.19 -5.25 -6.33
N ALA A 251 9.07 -6.41 -6.94
CA ALA A 251 7.88 -7.25 -6.79
C ALA A 251 8.22 -8.72 -6.88
N ALA A 252 7.54 -9.53 -6.09
CA ALA A 252 7.70 -10.98 -6.10
C ALA A 252 6.37 -11.70 -5.87
N SER A 253 6.34 -12.96 -6.24
CA SER A 253 5.22 -13.87 -5.96
C SER A 253 5.73 -15.13 -5.27
N ASP A 254 4.87 -15.73 -4.43
CA ASP A 254 5.16 -16.96 -3.74
C ASP A 254 3.93 -17.90 -3.75
N ARG A 255 4.01 -18.99 -3.02
CA ARG A 255 2.90 -19.92 -2.83
C ARG A 255 1.69 -19.23 -2.24
N VAL A 256 0.54 -19.41 -2.85
CA VAL A 256 -0.71 -18.76 -2.43
C VAL A 256 -1.22 -19.39 -1.13
N GLY A 257 -1.22 -20.72 -1.04
CA GLY A 257 -1.65 -21.46 0.14
C GLY A 257 -0.62 -21.40 1.26
N LEU A 258 -1.04 -21.02 2.47
CA LEU A 258 -0.15 -20.97 3.63
C LEU A 258 0.45 -22.35 3.92
N PHE A 259 -0.33 -23.42 3.78
CA PHE A 259 0.09 -24.80 4.01
C PHE A 259 1.20 -25.31 3.07
N GLU A 260 1.43 -24.63 1.95
CA GLU A 260 2.48 -24.96 0.98
C GLU A 260 3.83 -24.30 1.30
N ARG A 261 3.85 -23.34 2.24
CA ARG A 261 5.05 -22.57 2.56
C ARG A 261 5.98 -23.29 3.52
N ASP A 262 7.26 -23.02 3.38
CA ASP A 262 8.30 -23.56 4.24
C ASP A 262 8.34 -22.90 5.64
N THR A 263 7.78 -21.71 5.77
CA THR A 263 7.64 -20.97 7.04
C THR A 263 6.31 -20.24 7.14
N TYR A 264 5.82 -20.05 8.38
CA TYR A 264 4.64 -19.25 8.72
C TYR A 264 5.02 -17.94 9.42
N THR A 265 6.30 -17.74 9.67
CA THR A 265 6.84 -16.56 10.40
C THR A 265 7.55 -15.57 9.48
N ALA A 266 7.35 -15.70 8.18
CA ALA A 266 7.83 -14.76 7.15
C ALA A 266 6.89 -14.73 5.95
N ILE A 267 7.03 -13.69 5.13
CA ILE A 267 6.43 -13.57 3.80
C ILE A 267 7.57 -13.48 2.76
N PRO A 268 8.07 -14.62 2.24
CA PRO A 268 9.26 -14.61 1.35
C PRO A 268 9.08 -13.77 0.08
N ALA A 269 7.84 -13.49 -0.36
CA ALA A 269 7.58 -12.54 -1.43
C ALA A 269 7.94 -11.11 -1.03
N SER A 270 7.73 -10.73 0.25
CA SER A 270 8.11 -9.40 0.77
C SER A 270 9.62 -9.22 0.80
N GLU A 271 10.37 -10.22 1.28
CA GLU A 271 11.84 -10.20 1.29
C GLU A 271 12.41 -9.97 -0.11
N ARG A 272 11.99 -10.80 -1.09
CA ARG A 272 12.47 -10.68 -2.47
C ARG A 272 12.05 -9.40 -3.17
N ALA A 273 10.85 -8.88 -2.84
CA ALA A 273 10.39 -7.60 -3.37
C ALA A 273 11.22 -6.45 -2.77
N ALA A 274 11.53 -6.51 -1.48
CA ALA A 274 12.37 -5.52 -0.80
C ALA A 274 13.81 -5.52 -1.35
N GLU A 275 14.46 -6.69 -1.46
CA GLU A 275 15.79 -6.83 -2.06
C GLU A 275 15.86 -6.18 -3.44
N SER A 276 14.87 -6.46 -4.31
CA SER A 276 14.83 -5.89 -5.66
C SER A 276 14.59 -4.38 -5.66
N ALA A 277 13.81 -3.85 -4.70
CA ALA A 277 13.57 -2.42 -4.58
C ALA A 277 14.80 -1.68 -4.06
N TYR A 278 15.48 -2.21 -3.05
CA TYR A 278 16.73 -1.67 -2.51
C TYR A 278 17.84 -1.70 -3.56
N GLU A 279 18.01 -2.82 -4.29
CA GLU A 279 19.00 -2.91 -5.37
C GLU A 279 18.74 -1.86 -6.47
N MET A 280 17.47 -1.64 -6.85
CA MET A 280 17.14 -0.65 -7.87
C MET A 280 17.34 0.79 -7.38
N ALA A 281 17.10 1.06 -6.09
CA ALA A 281 17.26 2.38 -5.48
C ALA A 281 18.72 2.71 -5.12
N ASP A 282 19.63 1.72 -5.13
CA ASP A 282 21.00 1.81 -4.58
C ASP A 282 20.99 2.27 -3.11
N THR A 283 20.09 1.69 -2.30
CA THR A 283 19.84 2.03 -0.89
C THR A 283 19.73 0.77 -0.03
N SER A 284 19.62 0.93 1.26
CA SER A 284 19.52 -0.14 2.26
C SER A 284 18.39 0.10 3.25
N PRO A 285 17.96 -0.89 4.07
CA PRO A 285 16.95 -0.69 5.10
C PRO A 285 17.26 0.43 6.09
N GLU A 286 18.54 0.67 6.37
CA GLU A 286 19.00 1.71 7.30
C GLU A 286 18.83 3.14 6.77
N ASP A 287 18.68 3.29 5.45
CA ASP A 287 18.50 4.59 4.78
C ASP A 287 17.02 5.00 4.70
N VAL A 288 16.09 4.12 5.09
CA VAL A 288 14.64 4.40 5.08
C VAL A 288 14.27 5.26 6.28
N ASP A 289 13.71 6.46 6.03
CA ASP A 289 13.27 7.38 7.08
C ASP A 289 11.90 7.03 7.65
N PHE A 290 11.00 6.50 6.82
CA PHE A 290 9.65 6.06 7.24
C PHE A 290 9.05 5.03 6.29
N ALA A 291 8.05 4.28 6.76
CA ALA A 291 7.40 3.27 5.94
C ALA A 291 5.88 3.19 6.14
N GLU A 292 5.15 2.89 5.06
CA GLU A 292 3.76 2.43 5.07
C GLU A 292 3.75 0.94 4.74
N VAL A 293 3.52 0.09 5.73
CA VAL A 293 3.55 -1.38 5.57
C VAL A 293 2.14 -1.99 5.59
N HIS A 294 2.03 -3.23 5.14
CA HIS A 294 0.75 -3.92 4.99
C HIS A 294 0.29 -4.60 6.28
N ASP A 295 -0.32 -3.85 7.17
CA ASP A 295 -0.83 -4.29 8.48
C ASP A 295 -2.31 -4.73 8.45
N CYS A 296 -2.70 -5.51 7.43
CA CYS A 296 -4.08 -6.03 7.37
C CYS A 296 -4.49 -6.82 8.62
N PHE A 297 -3.52 -7.40 9.30
CA PHE A 297 -3.58 -7.93 10.65
C PHE A 297 -2.33 -7.50 11.41
N ALA A 298 -2.43 -7.32 12.72
CA ALA A 298 -1.33 -6.80 13.54
C ALA A 298 -0.03 -7.62 13.41
N ILE A 299 -0.12 -8.95 13.29
CA ILE A 299 1.05 -9.81 13.05
C ILE A 299 1.76 -9.46 11.73
N ALA A 300 1.03 -9.06 10.69
CA ALA A 300 1.62 -8.75 9.40
C ALA A 300 2.56 -7.52 9.46
N GLU A 301 2.32 -6.59 10.39
CA GLU A 301 3.23 -5.47 10.61
C GLU A 301 4.55 -5.93 11.24
N LEU A 302 4.51 -6.83 12.22
CA LEU A 302 5.73 -7.39 12.82
C LEU A 302 6.54 -8.19 11.79
N LEU A 303 5.86 -9.02 10.97
CA LEU A 303 6.53 -9.72 9.89
C LEU A 303 7.15 -8.76 8.87
N ALA A 304 6.46 -7.65 8.57
CA ALA A 304 6.98 -6.65 7.63
C ALA A 304 8.27 -5.99 8.14
N TYR A 305 8.41 -5.70 9.45
CA TYR A 305 9.66 -5.15 9.99
C TYR A 305 10.86 -6.07 9.72
N GLU A 306 10.65 -7.37 9.86
CA GLU A 306 11.67 -8.39 9.66
C GLU A 306 11.91 -8.69 8.18
N ASP A 307 10.81 -8.83 7.39
CA ASP A 307 10.88 -9.13 5.96
C ASP A 307 11.52 -7.99 5.13
N LEU A 308 11.38 -6.75 5.61
CA LEU A 308 11.98 -5.56 4.99
C LEU A 308 13.39 -5.25 5.49
N GLY A 309 13.90 -6.02 6.47
CA GLY A 309 15.24 -5.86 7.01
C GLY A 309 15.40 -4.72 8.01
N PHE A 310 14.31 -4.22 8.59
CA PHE A 310 14.38 -3.19 9.63
C PHE A 310 14.92 -3.73 10.98
N CYS A 311 14.83 -5.04 11.17
CA CYS A 311 15.41 -5.79 12.27
C CYS A 311 15.62 -7.26 11.90
N GLU A 312 16.35 -7.99 12.75
CA GLU A 312 16.53 -9.43 12.62
C GLU A 312 15.24 -10.20 12.98
N ARG A 313 15.18 -11.46 12.59
CA ARG A 313 14.03 -12.33 12.88
C ARG A 313 13.80 -12.49 14.39
N GLY A 314 12.56 -12.22 14.82
CA GLY A 314 12.12 -12.27 16.23
C GLY A 314 12.37 -10.99 17.02
N GLU A 315 12.95 -9.95 16.42
CA GLU A 315 13.24 -8.67 17.09
C GLU A 315 12.16 -7.61 16.87
N ALA A 316 11.22 -7.81 15.95
CA ALA A 316 10.15 -6.86 15.67
C ALA A 316 9.35 -6.41 16.93
N PRO A 317 9.03 -7.29 17.92
CA PRO A 317 8.40 -6.88 19.16
C PRO A 317 9.23 -5.90 20.00
N GLU A 318 10.56 -5.99 19.94
CA GLU A 318 11.45 -5.10 20.68
C GLU A 318 11.45 -3.69 20.06
N LEU A 319 11.56 -3.58 18.73
CA LEU A 319 11.44 -2.31 18.01
C LEU A 319 10.14 -1.57 18.39
N LEU A 320 9.03 -2.30 18.43
CA LEU A 320 7.73 -1.76 18.78
C LEU A 320 7.66 -1.29 20.24
N ARG A 321 8.18 -2.10 21.18
CA ARG A 321 8.17 -1.78 22.63
C ARG A 321 9.08 -0.59 22.98
N GLU A 322 10.16 -0.41 22.24
CA GLU A 322 11.10 0.71 22.39
C GLU A 322 10.61 1.99 21.70
N GLY A 323 9.46 1.95 20.98
CA GLY A 323 8.91 3.08 20.28
C GLY A 323 9.70 3.48 19.02
N VAL A 324 10.56 2.58 18.51
CA VAL A 324 11.36 2.85 17.29
C VAL A 324 10.46 3.13 16.09
N THR A 325 9.28 2.48 16.04
CA THR A 325 8.32 2.58 14.94
C THR A 325 7.14 3.52 15.23
N ASP A 326 7.16 4.21 16.38
CA ASP A 326 6.22 5.27 16.69
C ASP A 326 6.46 6.47 15.77
N ARG A 327 5.50 7.37 15.67
CA ARG A 327 5.56 8.53 14.77
C ARG A 327 6.78 9.44 15.03
N ASP A 328 7.19 9.58 16.27
CA ASP A 328 8.36 10.33 16.72
C ASP A 328 9.60 9.44 16.97
N GLY A 329 9.51 8.17 16.58
CA GLY A 329 10.60 7.20 16.65
C GLY A 329 11.61 7.39 15.52
N ARG A 330 12.67 6.57 15.56
CA ARG A 330 13.74 6.62 14.55
C ARG A 330 13.28 6.16 13.16
N LEU A 331 12.31 5.24 13.10
CA LEU A 331 11.74 4.68 11.87
C LEU A 331 10.21 4.69 11.99
N PRO A 332 9.52 5.81 11.78
CA PRO A 332 8.08 5.88 11.82
C PRO A 332 7.42 4.90 10.84
N VAL A 333 6.49 4.06 11.34
CA VAL A 333 5.77 3.11 10.49
C VAL A 333 4.27 3.32 10.60
N ASN A 334 3.60 3.33 9.42
CA ASN A 334 2.16 3.50 9.32
C ASN A 334 1.66 4.82 9.93
N VAL A 335 2.35 5.92 9.61
CA VAL A 335 1.99 7.27 10.08
C VAL A 335 0.62 7.72 9.60
N SER A 336 0.11 7.11 8.53
CA SER A 336 -1.26 7.32 8.05
C SER A 336 -2.33 6.65 8.92
N GLY A 337 -1.94 5.79 9.87
CA GLY A 337 -2.81 4.90 10.64
C GLY A 337 -2.83 3.46 10.12
N GLY A 338 -2.02 3.15 9.10
CA GLY A 338 -1.96 1.84 8.49
C GLY A 338 -3.30 1.35 7.94
N LEU A 339 -3.38 0.12 7.55
CA LEU A 339 -4.63 -0.51 7.12
C LEU A 339 -5.58 -0.68 8.32
N LYS A 340 -5.03 -0.80 9.52
CA LYS A 340 -5.77 -1.02 10.75
C LYS A 340 -6.70 0.13 11.10
N ALA A 341 -6.23 1.38 10.99
CA ALA A 341 -7.02 2.55 11.37
C ALA A 341 -7.43 3.40 10.16
N LYS A 342 -6.52 3.65 9.20
CA LYS A 342 -6.88 4.35 7.96
C LYS A 342 -7.97 3.59 7.20
N GLY A 343 -7.89 2.25 7.18
CA GLY A 343 -8.82 1.39 6.45
C GLY A 343 -8.14 0.65 5.30
N HIS A 344 -8.82 -0.41 4.82
CA HIS A 344 -8.26 -1.33 3.83
C HIS A 344 -9.22 -1.60 2.67
N PRO A 345 -9.48 -0.61 1.78
CA PRO A 345 -10.13 -0.91 0.50
C PRO A 345 -9.09 -1.64 -0.36
N ILE A 346 -9.22 -2.97 -0.47
CA ILE A 346 -8.14 -3.86 -0.90
C ILE A 346 -7.54 -3.48 -2.26
N GLY A 347 -8.35 -3.07 -3.22
CA GLY A 347 -7.88 -2.62 -4.52
C GLY A 347 -7.18 -1.25 -4.51
N ALA A 348 -7.40 -0.42 -3.48
CA ALA A 348 -6.86 0.94 -3.39
C ALA A 348 -5.63 1.06 -2.47
N THR A 349 -5.38 0.06 -1.63
CA THR A 349 -4.41 0.15 -0.52
C THR A 349 -3.01 0.52 -0.99
N GLY A 350 -2.45 -0.16 -1.99
CA GLY A 350 -1.10 0.12 -2.45
C GLY A 350 -0.94 1.55 -2.99
N ALA A 351 -1.89 2.04 -3.81
CA ALA A 351 -1.88 3.43 -4.24
C ALA A 351 -2.06 4.40 -3.07
N GLY A 352 -2.89 4.06 -2.07
CA GLY A 352 -3.07 4.86 -0.85
C GLY A 352 -1.82 4.93 0.04
N GLN A 353 -0.95 3.92 0.00
CA GLN A 353 0.37 3.99 0.63
C GLN A 353 1.29 4.96 -0.12
N ILE A 354 1.32 4.90 -1.46
CA ILE A 354 2.10 5.86 -2.27
C ILE A 354 1.59 7.30 -2.10
N VAL A 355 0.27 7.50 -1.95
CA VAL A 355 -0.29 8.82 -1.62
C VAL A 355 0.27 9.37 -0.31
N GLU A 356 0.41 8.53 0.72
CA GLU A 356 0.99 8.97 2.00
C GLU A 356 2.48 9.27 1.85
N LEU A 357 3.25 8.39 1.17
CA LEU A 357 4.66 8.65 0.91
C LEU A 357 4.87 9.98 0.20
N TRP A 358 4.13 10.21 -0.89
CA TRP A 358 4.21 11.46 -1.63
C TRP A 358 3.89 12.68 -0.74
N LYS A 359 2.85 12.60 0.10
CA LYS A 359 2.49 13.70 1.00
C LYS A 359 3.57 14.01 2.02
N GLN A 360 4.20 12.99 2.59
CA GLN A 360 5.28 13.16 3.57
C GLN A 360 6.51 13.80 2.91
N LEU A 361 6.94 13.28 1.75
CA LEU A 361 8.12 13.76 1.02
C LEU A 361 7.92 15.18 0.42
N THR A 362 6.68 15.62 0.23
CA THR A 362 6.39 16.92 -0.38
C THR A 362 5.76 17.94 0.58
N GLY A 363 5.70 17.63 1.88
CA GLY A 363 5.19 18.56 2.89
C GLY A 363 3.67 18.71 2.94
N HIS A 364 2.90 17.75 2.37
CA HIS A 364 1.44 17.81 2.28
C HIS A 364 0.70 16.89 3.27
N ALA A 365 1.41 16.33 4.27
CA ALA A 365 0.80 15.43 5.25
C ALA A 365 0.02 16.16 6.37
N GLY A 366 0.09 17.51 6.45
CA GLY A 366 -0.60 18.31 7.46
C GLY A 366 -0.12 18.01 8.86
N ASP A 367 -1.03 17.75 9.81
CA ASP A 367 -0.68 17.49 11.21
C ASP A 367 0.11 16.19 11.42
N ARG A 368 0.20 15.34 10.39
CA ARG A 368 0.98 14.08 10.40
C ARG A 368 2.37 14.23 9.80
N GLN A 369 2.74 15.44 9.36
CA GLN A 369 4.02 15.67 8.69
C GLN A 369 5.18 15.25 9.59
N LEU A 370 6.08 14.44 9.04
CA LEU A 370 7.35 14.08 9.64
C LEU A 370 8.39 15.18 9.41
N ASP A 371 9.39 15.24 10.25
CA ASP A 371 10.47 16.22 10.16
C ASP A 371 11.46 15.79 9.07
N ASP A 372 11.52 16.53 7.96
CA ASP A 372 12.46 16.41 6.83
C ASP A 372 12.72 14.96 6.34
N PRO A 373 11.69 14.17 6.00
CA PRO A 373 11.90 12.82 5.49
C PRO A 373 12.41 12.86 4.04
N GLU A 374 13.48 12.13 3.75
CA GLU A 374 14.10 12.05 2.42
C GLU A 374 13.73 10.75 1.68
N VAL A 375 13.56 9.62 2.40
CA VAL A 375 13.31 8.29 1.83
C VAL A 375 12.11 7.61 2.48
N GLY A 376 11.09 7.33 1.69
CA GLY A 376 9.89 6.62 2.13
C GLY A 376 9.70 5.28 1.44
N LEU A 377 9.26 4.25 2.18
CA LEU A 377 9.02 2.90 1.67
C LEU A 377 7.54 2.52 1.80
N ALA A 378 6.93 2.05 0.71
CA ALA A 378 5.61 1.42 0.72
C ALA A 378 5.73 -0.09 0.48
N HIS A 379 5.14 -0.89 1.38
CA HIS A 379 5.08 -2.34 1.28
C HIS A 379 3.63 -2.81 1.18
N ASN A 380 3.27 -3.47 0.08
CA ASN A 380 1.90 -3.90 -0.21
C ASN A 380 1.86 -5.39 -0.54
N VAL A 381 1.01 -6.14 0.17
CA VAL A 381 0.93 -7.61 0.10
C VAL A 381 -0.43 -8.06 -0.41
N GLY A 382 -0.46 -9.06 -1.27
CA GLY A 382 -1.65 -9.71 -1.79
C GLY A 382 -1.93 -11.06 -1.12
N GLY A 383 -3.18 -11.22 -0.66
CA GLY A 383 -3.60 -12.42 0.05
C GLY A 383 -2.86 -12.58 1.38
N SER A 384 -2.40 -13.78 1.67
CA SER A 384 -1.54 -14.06 2.84
C SER A 384 -0.03 -13.98 2.52
N GLY A 385 0.36 -13.36 1.40
CA GLY A 385 1.74 -13.25 0.93
C GLY A 385 2.02 -13.99 -0.38
N GLY A 386 0.97 -14.30 -1.17
CA GLY A 386 1.13 -14.88 -2.52
C GLY A 386 1.74 -13.89 -3.53
N ALA A 387 1.65 -12.60 -3.25
CA ALA A 387 2.28 -11.53 -4.02
C ALA A 387 2.69 -10.39 -3.08
N ALA A 388 3.79 -9.73 -3.38
CA ALA A 388 4.22 -8.51 -2.68
C ALA A 388 4.84 -7.52 -3.66
N VAL A 389 4.72 -6.23 -3.35
CA VAL A 389 5.39 -5.15 -4.05
C VAL A 389 5.91 -4.14 -3.02
N VAL A 390 7.15 -3.72 -3.21
CA VAL A 390 7.82 -2.67 -2.44
C VAL A 390 8.14 -1.53 -3.38
N THR A 391 7.83 -0.31 -2.98
CA THR A 391 8.15 0.91 -3.73
C THR A 391 8.86 1.88 -2.82
N ILE A 392 10.00 2.40 -3.26
CA ILE A 392 10.79 3.40 -2.55
C ILE A 392 10.67 4.71 -3.31
N LEU A 393 10.21 5.74 -2.61
CA LEU A 393 10.20 7.12 -3.09
C LEU A 393 11.24 7.94 -2.34
N GLU A 394 11.86 8.87 -3.04
CA GLU A 394 12.78 9.84 -2.47
C GLU A 394 12.27 11.27 -2.70
N GLU A 395 12.62 12.17 -1.77
CA GLU A 395 12.44 13.60 -1.98
C GLU A 395 13.22 14.02 -3.23
N GLY A 396 12.68 14.93 -4.01
CA GLY A 396 13.40 15.58 -5.09
C GLY A 396 12.59 15.82 -6.35
N GLY A 397 12.64 17.06 -6.79
CA GLY A 397 12.13 17.49 -8.09
C GLY A 397 13.10 17.15 -9.23
N ALA A 398 12.57 17.01 -10.45
CA ALA A 398 13.38 16.83 -11.65
C ALA A 398 14.36 18.01 -11.83
N GLY A 399 15.65 17.71 -11.95
CA GLY A 399 16.72 18.72 -12.13
C GLY A 399 17.48 19.10 -10.86
N GLN A 400 17.15 18.56 -9.68
CA GLN A 400 18.05 18.63 -8.53
C GLN A 400 19.06 17.47 -8.63
N GLU A 401 20.34 17.80 -8.82
CA GLU A 401 21.41 16.81 -8.66
C GLU A 401 21.35 16.31 -7.20
N VAL A 402 21.08 15.00 -7.02
CA VAL A 402 21.23 14.35 -5.72
C VAL A 402 22.66 14.63 -5.26
N SER A 403 22.81 15.40 -4.21
CA SER A 403 24.13 15.74 -3.64
C SER A 403 24.72 14.43 -3.15
N GLY A 404 25.60 13.83 -3.97
CA GLY A 404 26.28 12.59 -3.63
C GLY A 404 27.01 12.73 -2.29
N LYS A 405 26.65 11.85 -1.37
CA LYS A 405 27.40 11.62 -0.12
C LYS A 405 28.66 10.81 -0.38
#